data_e2ba4df96ad2003718a4d3b401897231
#
_entry.id   e2ba4df96ad2003718a4d3b401897231
#
_cell.length_a   1.000
_cell.length_b   1.000
_cell.length_c   1.000
_cell.angle_alpha   90.00
_cell.angle_beta   90.00
_cell.angle_gamma   90.00
#
_symmetry.space_group_name_H-M   'P 1'
#
loop_
_entity.id
_entity.type
_entity.pdbx_description
1 polymer ?
#
loop_
_entity_poly.entity_id
_entity_poly.type
_entity_poly.pdbx_seq_one_letter_code
_entity_poly.pdbx_strand_id
1 'polypeptide(L)'
;MSRKVILILAAFLTLATATTSSTFASENAPPKDLVDAGAINELKQWLANPVVSISINSQNRKYSSVNQQAIDDLDKQWRAERENQDQPLIAATLSSPLSSYLTQIQAASGGLYAEIFIMDANGLNVGQSSITSDFWQGDEAKFQETFSKGMNTVFVDEPEFNEDTKTWRVQVSMTIANDKQQPIGSITVEYNLTELSRRKASA
;
A
#
# COMPACT_ATOMS: atom_id res chain seq x y z
N MET A 1 53.58 59.35 -11.16
CA MET A 1 52.74 58.81 -10.06
C MET A 1 52.00 57.57 -10.64
N SER A 2 52.50 56.38 -10.32
CA SER A 2 52.00 55.11 -10.91
C SER A 2 51.10 54.42 -9.89
N ARG A 3 49.78 54.26 -10.20
CA ARG A 3 48.82 53.50 -9.37
C ARG A 3 48.83 52.02 -9.79
N LYS A 4 49.30 51.19 -8.90
CA LYS A 4 49.21 49.72 -9.02
C LYS A 4 47.81 49.29 -8.70
N VAL A 5 47.12 48.62 -9.61
CA VAL A 5 45.84 47.92 -9.39
C VAL A 5 46.16 46.50 -8.95
N ILE A 6 45.71 46.16 -7.76
CA ILE A 6 45.83 44.79 -7.21
C ILE A 6 44.52 44.08 -7.58
N LEU A 7 44.63 43.04 -8.44
CA LEU A 7 43.54 42.12 -8.75
C LEU A 7 43.47 41.05 -7.68
N ILE A 8 42.38 41.03 -6.91
CA ILE A 8 42.10 39.92 -5.96
C ILE A 8 41.27 38.88 -6.73
N LEU A 9 41.87 37.73 -6.94
CA LEU A 9 41.23 36.57 -7.53
C LEU A 9 40.52 35.78 -6.42
N ALA A 10 39.18 35.85 -6.33
CA ALA A 10 38.39 35.04 -5.41
C ALA A 10 38.12 33.66 -6.04
N ALA A 11 38.77 32.63 -5.51
CA ALA A 11 38.48 31.27 -5.89
C ALA A 11 37.20 30.79 -5.18
N PHE A 12 36.13 30.58 -5.92
CA PHE A 12 34.92 29.90 -5.44
C PHE A 12 35.19 28.39 -5.41
N LEU A 13 35.34 27.84 -4.22
CA LEU A 13 35.39 26.39 -4.00
C LEU A 13 33.94 25.89 -3.91
N THR A 14 33.42 25.31 -5.00
CA THR A 14 32.10 24.62 -5.00
C THR A 14 32.24 23.26 -4.32
N LEU A 15 31.71 23.18 -3.10
CA LEU A 15 31.59 21.91 -2.36
C LEU A 15 30.42 21.13 -2.96
N ALA A 16 30.71 20.12 -3.77
CA ALA A 16 29.72 19.16 -4.25
C ALA A 16 29.35 18.22 -3.09
N THR A 17 28.20 18.43 -2.46
CA THR A 17 27.62 17.48 -1.52
C THR A 17 27.02 16.33 -2.32
N ALA A 18 27.73 15.22 -2.40
CA ALA A 18 27.18 13.97 -2.92
C ALA A 18 26.15 13.44 -1.91
N THR A 19 24.88 13.45 -2.30
CA THR A 19 23.78 12.78 -1.57
C THR A 19 23.88 11.28 -1.80
N THR A 20 24.55 10.58 -0.89
CA THR A 20 24.66 9.11 -0.85
C THR A 20 23.62 8.52 0.10
N SER A 21 22.31 8.74 -0.14
CA SER A 21 21.28 8.30 0.81
C SER A 21 20.45 7.09 0.42
N SER A 22 20.61 6.52 -0.78
CA SER A 22 19.69 5.46 -1.24
C SER A 22 20.25 4.06 -1.38
N THR A 23 21.54 3.84 -1.20
CA THR A 23 22.15 2.51 -1.37
C THR A 23 22.32 1.70 -0.09
N PHE A 24 22.36 2.33 1.07
CA PHE A 24 22.56 1.62 2.35
C PHE A 24 21.29 0.90 2.87
N ALA A 25 20.11 1.30 2.44
CA ALA A 25 18.86 0.73 2.93
C ALA A 25 18.55 -0.65 2.32
N SER A 26 18.87 -0.90 1.03
CA SER A 26 18.50 -2.16 0.37
C SER A 26 19.39 -3.35 0.78
N GLU A 27 20.60 -3.11 1.26
CA GLU A 27 21.57 -4.16 1.59
C GLU A 27 21.26 -4.92 2.88
N ASN A 28 20.37 -4.40 3.72
CA ASN A 28 19.96 -4.99 5.01
C ASN A 28 18.46 -5.41 5.06
N ALA A 29 17.75 -5.36 3.95
CA ALA A 29 16.36 -5.79 3.91
C ALA A 29 16.26 -7.31 4.11
N PRO A 30 15.35 -7.79 4.99
CA PRO A 30 15.03 -9.21 5.00
C PRO A 30 14.48 -9.62 3.63
N PRO A 31 14.77 -10.85 3.16
CA PRO A 31 14.34 -11.29 1.84
C PRO A 31 12.81 -11.37 1.74
N LYS A 32 12.24 -10.90 0.63
CA LYS A 32 10.79 -10.87 0.41
C LYS A 32 10.15 -12.27 0.25
N ASP A 33 10.94 -13.29 -0.06
CA ASP A 33 10.51 -14.69 -0.12
C ASP A 33 10.19 -15.31 1.25
N LEU A 34 10.43 -14.57 2.34
CA LEU A 34 9.84 -14.88 3.65
C LEU A 34 8.31 -14.89 3.59
N VAL A 35 7.69 -14.16 2.67
CA VAL A 35 6.26 -14.27 2.35
C VAL A 35 6.06 -15.52 1.49
N ASP A 36 5.92 -16.64 2.12
CA ASP A 36 5.84 -17.94 1.47
C ASP A 36 4.40 -18.35 1.11
N ALA A 37 4.25 -19.56 0.58
CA ALA A 37 2.95 -20.13 0.24
C ALA A 37 1.99 -20.23 1.44
N GLY A 38 2.52 -20.37 2.67
CA GLY A 38 1.73 -20.36 3.89
C GLY A 38 1.03 -19.02 4.11
N ALA A 39 1.78 -17.93 3.98
CA ALA A 39 1.25 -16.57 4.06
C ALA A 39 0.17 -16.31 3.00
N ILE A 40 0.42 -16.73 1.75
CA ILE A 40 -0.58 -16.59 0.67
C ILE A 40 -1.85 -17.42 0.93
N ASN A 41 -1.71 -18.63 1.49
CA ASN A 41 -2.87 -19.45 1.83
C ASN A 41 -3.69 -18.85 2.98
N GLU A 42 -3.06 -18.19 3.93
CA GLU A 42 -3.76 -17.44 4.99
C GLU A 42 -4.61 -16.31 4.40
N LEU A 43 -4.07 -15.51 3.45
CA LEU A 43 -4.84 -14.49 2.75
C LEU A 43 -6.09 -15.09 2.07
N LYS A 44 -5.95 -16.24 1.41
CA LYS A 44 -7.08 -16.92 0.77
C LYS A 44 -8.18 -17.31 1.75
N GLN A 45 -7.82 -17.69 2.98
CA GLN A 45 -8.80 -18.00 4.02
C GLN A 45 -9.60 -16.76 4.44
N TRP A 46 -8.97 -15.60 4.57
CA TRP A 46 -9.69 -14.36 4.89
C TRP A 46 -10.65 -13.96 3.77
N LEU A 47 -10.22 -14.12 2.52
CA LEU A 47 -11.03 -13.78 1.36
C LEU A 47 -12.27 -14.68 1.19
N ALA A 48 -12.29 -15.85 1.80
CA ALA A 48 -13.46 -16.72 1.83
C ALA A 48 -14.60 -16.19 2.72
N ASN A 49 -14.35 -15.18 3.57
CA ASN A 49 -15.41 -14.58 4.38
C ASN A 49 -16.41 -13.84 3.46
N PRO A 50 -17.72 -14.12 3.56
CA PRO A 50 -18.74 -13.50 2.70
C PRO A 50 -18.75 -11.97 2.72
N VAL A 51 -18.31 -11.32 3.82
CA VAL A 51 -18.23 -9.86 3.91
C VAL A 51 -17.36 -9.28 2.81
N VAL A 52 -16.32 -9.99 2.38
CA VAL A 52 -15.39 -9.55 1.32
C VAL A 52 -16.12 -9.43 -0.01
N SER A 53 -16.66 -10.54 -0.51
CA SER A 53 -17.34 -10.56 -1.81
C SER A 53 -18.60 -9.69 -1.84
N ILE A 54 -19.36 -9.65 -0.75
CA ILE A 54 -20.57 -8.80 -0.62
C ILE A 54 -20.19 -7.31 -0.73
N SER A 55 -19.16 -6.87 -0.01
CA SER A 55 -18.72 -5.48 -0.01
C SER A 55 -18.17 -5.06 -1.37
N ILE A 56 -17.29 -5.86 -1.97
CA ILE A 56 -16.74 -5.58 -3.29
C ILE A 56 -17.85 -5.50 -4.34
N ASN A 57 -18.74 -6.49 -4.38
CA ASN A 57 -19.84 -6.52 -5.36
C ASN A 57 -20.81 -5.34 -5.16
N SER A 58 -21.02 -4.89 -3.93
CA SER A 58 -21.84 -3.71 -3.64
C SER A 58 -21.20 -2.45 -4.22
N GLN A 59 -19.90 -2.27 -3.99
CA GLN A 59 -19.17 -1.11 -4.51
C GLN A 59 -19.02 -1.15 -6.03
N ASN A 60 -18.73 -2.32 -6.62
CA ASN A 60 -18.69 -2.50 -8.08
C ASN A 60 -20.00 -2.11 -8.74
N ARG A 61 -21.16 -2.42 -8.13
CA ARG A 61 -22.46 -1.95 -8.62
C ARG A 61 -22.62 -0.44 -8.50
N LYS A 62 -22.20 0.15 -7.36
CA LYS A 62 -22.28 1.59 -7.13
C LYS A 62 -21.47 2.37 -8.15
N TYR A 63 -20.28 1.89 -8.47
CA TYR A 63 -19.33 2.55 -9.37
C TYR A 63 -19.24 1.91 -10.77
N SER A 64 -20.25 1.14 -11.18
CA SER A 64 -20.26 0.44 -12.48
C SER A 64 -20.13 1.35 -13.71
N SER A 65 -20.48 2.61 -13.60
CA SER A 65 -20.42 3.62 -14.68
C SER A 65 -19.54 4.82 -14.29
N VAL A 66 -18.68 4.67 -13.28
CA VAL A 66 -17.77 5.75 -12.88
C VAL A 66 -16.75 6.01 -14.00
N ASN A 67 -16.51 7.29 -14.30
CA ASN A 67 -15.44 7.70 -15.20
C ASN A 67 -14.19 8.13 -14.42
N GLN A 68 -13.08 8.28 -15.11
CA GLN A 68 -11.81 8.63 -14.48
C GLN A 68 -11.89 9.94 -13.69
N GLN A 69 -12.57 10.96 -14.21
CA GLN A 69 -12.72 12.23 -13.51
C GLN A 69 -13.37 12.08 -12.13
N ALA A 70 -14.42 11.25 -12.04
CA ALA A 70 -15.09 11.01 -10.76
C ALA A 70 -14.22 10.16 -9.80
N ILE A 71 -13.37 9.29 -10.33
CA ILE A 71 -12.36 8.55 -9.56
C ILE A 71 -11.34 9.55 -8.99
N ASP A 72 -10.79 10.42 -9.82
CA ASP A 72 -9.82 11.45 -9.43
C ASP A 72 -10.41 12.42 -8.38
N ASP A 73 -11.69 12.77 -8.50
CA ASP A 73 -12.38 13.62 -7.53
C ASP A 73 -12.54 12.93 -6.17
N LEU A 74 -12.85 11.62 -6.14
CA LEU A 74 -12.90 10.83 -4.91
C LEU A 74 -11.53 10.72 -4.23
N ASP A 75 -10.48 10.48 -5.01
CA ASP A 75 -9.12 10.39 -4.50
C ASP A 75 -8.64 11.73 -3.95
N LYS A 76 -8.93 12.82 -4.67
CA LYS A 76 -8.64 14.18 -4.19
C LYS A 76 -9.40 14.52 -2.92
N GLN A 77 -10.67 14.11 -2.80
CA GLN A 77 -11.46 14.26 -1.58
C GLN A 77 -10.80 13.52 -0.41
N TRP A 78 -10.40 12.26 -0.61
CA TRP A 78 -9.74 11.45 0.40
C TRP A 78 -8.47 12.13 0.92
N ARG A 79 -7.59 12.56 0.02
CA ARG A 79 -6.33 13.25 0.38
C ARG A 79 -6.60 14.55 1.15
N ALA A 80 -7.65 15.29 0.78
CA ALA A 80 -8.04 16.49 1.49
C ALA A 80 -8.60 16.19 2.88
N GLU A 81 -9.39 15.12 3.02
CA GLU A 81 -9.95 14.68 4.31
C GLU A 81 -8.86 14.23 5.29
N ARG A 82 -7.77 13.62 4.81
CA ARG A 82 -6.63 13.23 5.67
C ARG A 82 -6.01 14.42 6.42
N GLU A 83 -6.10 15.61 5.85
CA GLU A 83 -5.54 16.84 6.42
C GLU A 83 -6.59 17.65 7.21
N ASN A 84 -7.83 17.18 7.29
CA ASN A 84 -8.95 17.88 7.91
C ASN A 84 -9.59 17.08 9.05
N GLN A 85 -10.36 17.77 9.89
CA GLN A 85 -11.18 17.11 10.94
C GLN A 85 -12.50 16.54 10.39
N ASP A 86 -13.04 17.12 9.33
CA ASP A 86 -14.24 16.62 8.65
C ASP A 86 -13.82 15.60 7.58
N GLN A 87 -14.13 14.32 7.82
CA GLN A 87 -13.61 13.18 7.08
C GLN A 87 -14.74 12.21 6.65
N PRO A 88 -15.77 12.68 5.93
CA PRO A 88 -16.96 11.86 5.64
C PRO A 88 -16.64 10.63 4.78
N LEU A 89 -15.77 10.71 3.78
CA LEU A 89 -15.40 9.57 2.94
C LEU A 89 -14.53 8.57 3.72
N ILE A 90 -13.55 9.05 4.46
CA ILE A 90 -12.71 8.23 5.35
C ILE A 90 -13.58 7.53 6.39
N ALA A 91 -14.46 8.27 7.08
CA ALA A 91 -15.36 7.72 8.10
C ALA A 91 -16.29 6.65 7.51
N ALA A 92 -16.89 6.91 6.34
CA ALA A 92 -17.75 5.95 5.67
C ALA A 92 -17.01 4.66 5.29
N THR A 93 -15.77 4.77 4.84
CA THR A 93 -14.95 3.62 4.46
C THR A 93 -14.53 2.81 5.69
N LEU A 94 -13.99 3.47 6.73
CA LEU A 94 -13.49 2.80 7.93
C LEU A 94 -14.59 2.20 8.81
N SER A 95 -15.81 2.76 8.81
CA SER A 95 -16.94 2.23 9.56
C SER A 95 -17.65 1.07 8.86
N SER A 96 -17.21 0.67 7.67
CA SER A 96 -17.81 -0.43 6.92
C SER A 96 -17.63 -1.78 7.63
N PRO A 97 -18.54 -2.75 7.44
CA PRO A 97 -18.35 -4.11 7.96
C PRO A 97 -17.06 -4.77 7.47
N LEU A 98 -16.63 -4.48 6.23
CA LEU A 98 -15.37 -4.99 5.69
C LEU A 98 -14.18 -4.40 6.43
N SER A 99 -14.13 -3.09 6.63
CA SER A 99 -13.04 -2.44 7.38
C SER A 99 -12.97 -2.96 8.82
N SER A 100 -14.11 -3.16 9.49
CA SER A 100 -14.17 -3.77 10.82
C SER A 100 -13.56 -5.17 10.83
N TYR A 101 -13.84 -5.98 9.82
CA TYR A 101 -13.26 -7.32 9.65
C TYR A 101 -11.75 -7.27 9.45
N LEU A 102 -11.25 -6.39 8.55
CA LEU A 102 -9.83 -6.25 8.27
C LEU A 102 -9.06 -5.71 9.48
N THR A 103 -9.65 -4.77 10.24
CA THR A 103 -9.06 -4.26 11.50
C THR A 103 -8.90 -5.36 12.55
N GLN A 104 -9.87 -6.28 12.66
CA GLN A 104 -9.76 -7.43 13.57
C GLN A 104 -8.61 -8.37 13.17
N ILE A 105 -8.43 -8.64 11.86
CA ILE A 105 -7.31 -9.45 11.37
C ILE A 105 -5.99 -8.76 11.69
N GLN A 106 -5.87 -7.47 11.39
CA GLN A 106 -4.66 -6.70 11.68
C GLN A 106 -4.34 -6.73 13.18
N ALA A 107 -5.30 -6.44 14.03
CA ALA A 107 -5.13 -6.45 15.49
C ALA A 107 -4.71 -7.82 16.02
N ALA A 108 -5.30 -8.91 15.51
CA ALA A 108 -4.97 -10.27 15.92
C ALA A 108 -3.58 -10.71 15.46
N SER A 109 -2.98 -10.04 14.46
CA SER A 109 -1.67 -10.38 13.91
C SER A 109 -0.50 -10.13 14.87
N GLY A 110 -0.71 -9.36 15.94
CA GLY A 110 0.36 -9.01 16.89
C GLY A 110 1.50 -8.25 16.23
N GLY A 111 1.18 -7.31 15.32
CA GLY A 111 2.14 -6.43 14.64
C GLY A 111 2.78 -7.02 13.36
N LEU A 112 2.30 -8.19 12.89
CA LEU A 112 2.77 -8.76 11.64
C LEU A 112 2.23 -8.01 10.40
N TYR A 113 0.98 -7.52 10.47
CA TYR A 113 0.36 -6.76 9.39
C TYR A 113 0.35 -5.28 9.74
N ALA A 114 1.03 -4.47 8.94
CA ALA A 114 1.07 -3.03 9.11
C ALA A 114 -0.21 -2.37 8.55
N GLU A 115 -0.70 -2.89 7.43
CA GLU A 115 -1.91 -2.41 6.77
C GLU A 115 -2.57 -3.53 5.96
N ILE A 116 -3.91 -3.50 5.87
CA ILE A 116 -4.70 -4.39 5.02
C ILE A 116 -5.79 -3.56 4.35
N PHE A 117 -5.90 -3.62 3.02
CA PHE A 117 -6.99 -2.98 2.29
C PHE A 117 -7.43 -3.81 1.08
N ILE A 118 -8.68 -3.63 0.69
CA ILE A 118 -9.31 -4.31 -0.44
C ILE A 118 -9.84 -3.27 -1.40
N MET A 119 -9.55 -3.47 -2.68
CA MET A 119 -9.93 -2.61 -3.80
C MET A 119 -11.03 -3.27 -4.64
N ASP A 120 -11.90 -2.45 -5.22
CA ASP A 120 -12.90 -2.87 -6.21
C ASP A 120 -12.31 -3.03 -7.62
N ALA A 121 -13.16 -3.30 -8.61
CA ALA A 121 -12.75 -3.47 -10.00
C ALA A 121 -12.21 -2.18 -10.66
N ASN A 122 -12.41 -1.02 -10.05
CA ASN A 122 -11.86 0.27 -10.49
C ASN A 122 -10.56 0.65 -9.74
N GLY A 123 -10.12 -0.16 -8.78
CA GLY A 123 -8.99 0.16 -7.91
C GLY A 123 -9.33 1.11 -6.76
N LEU A 124 -10.61 1.36 -6.48
CA LEU A 124 -11.05 2.17 -5.34
C LEU A 124 -11.11 1.32 -4.06
N ASN A 125 -10.68 1.87 -2.94
CA ASN A 125 -10.74 1.19 -1.64
C ASN A 125 -12.19 0.88 -1.23
N VAL A 126 -12.48 -0.39 -0.92
CA VAL A 126 -13.79 -0.88 -0.43
C VAL A 126 -13.81 -0.95 1.07
N GLY A 127 -12.69 -1.35 1.65
CA GLY A 127 -12.48 -1.43 3.09
C GLY A 127 -11.01 -1.58 3.41
N GLN A 128 -10.63 -1.16 4.60
CA GLN A 128 -9.23 -1.08 5.01
C GLN A 128 -9.11 -1.10 6.54
N SER A 129 -7.95 -1.56 7.03
CA SER A 129 -7.68 -1.66 8.47
C SER A 129 -7.15 -0.34 9.08
N SER A 130 -6.59 0.53 8.24
CA SER A 130 -6.06 1.85 8.58
C SER A 130 -6.29 2.83 7.43
N ILE A 131 -6.02 4.13 7.65
CA ILE A 131 -6.19 5.14 6.59
C ILE A 131 -5.01 5.04 5.61
N THR A 132 -5.31 4.66 4.36
CA THR A 132 -4.33 4.64 3.25
C THR A 132 -3.92 6.05 2.82
N SER A 133 -2.78 6.17 2.12
CA SER A 133 -2.35 7.43 1.48
C SER A 133 -3.40 7.95 0.50
N ASP A 134 -3.99 7.05 -0.28
CA ASP A 134 -4.87 7.32 -1.40
C ASP A 134 -6.14 6.48 -1.32
N PHE A 135 -7.23 6.96 -1.94
CA PHE A 135 -8.46 6.19 -2.09
C PHE A 135 -8.44 5.33 -3.35
N TRP A 136 -7.78 5.83 -4.39
CA TRP A 136 -7.62 5.12 -5.65
C TRP A 136 -6.21 4.56 -5.80
N GLN A 137 -6.13 3.27 -6.04
CA GLN A 137 -4.91 2.48 -6.17
C GLN A 137 -4.73 1.91 -7.59
N GLY A 138 -5.61 2.31 -8.52
CA GLY A 138 -5.68 1.71 -9.85
C GLY A 138 -4.50 2.01 -10.77
N ASP A 139 -3.71 3.05 -10.48
CA ASP A 139 -2.48 3.41 -11.17
C ASP A 139 -1.23 2.77 -10.56
N GLU A 140 -1.37 2.03 -9.46
CA GLU A 140 -0.24 1.44 -8.75
C GLU A 140 -0.01 -0.03 -9.10
N ALA A 141 1.25 -0.48 -8.95
CA ALA A 141 1.67 -1.86 -9.26
C ALA A 141 0.84 -2.91 -8.51
N LYS A 142 0.50 -2.68 -7.25
CA LYS A 142 -0.32 -3.57 -6.42
C LYS A 142 -1.68 -3.93 -7.03
N PHE A 143 -2.27 -3.04 -7.83
CA PHE A 143 -3.50 -3.28 -8.59
C PHE A 143 -3.22 -3.76 -10.02
N GLN A 144 -2.27 -3.12 -10.71
CA GLN A 144 -1.97 -3.42 -12.11
C GLN A 144 -1.34 -4.80 -12.30
N GLU A 145 -0.49 -5.23 -11.36
CA GLU A 145 0.17 -6.56 -11.40
C GLU A 145 -0.69 -7.66 -10.76
N THR A 146 -1.92 -7.34 -10.32
CA THR A 146 -2.89 -8.32 -9.80
C THR A 146 -4.17 -8.31 -10.60
N PHE A 147 -5.13 -7.44 -10.31
CA PHE A 147 -6.45 -7.41 -10.95
C PHE A 147 -6.37 -7.39 -12.48
N SER A 148 -5.50 -6.55 -13.03
CA SER A 148 -5.31 -6.42 -14.48
C SER A 148 -4.68 -7.65 -15.15
N LYS A 149 -4.00 -8.52 -14.38
CA LYS A 149 -3.37 -9.76 -14.89
C LYS A 149 -4.31 -10.98 -14.78
N GLY A 150 -5.45 -10.82 -14.12
CA GLY A 150 -6.45 -11.86 -14.00
C GLY A 150 -6.34 -12.70 -12.72
N MET A 151 -6.99 -13.85 -12.74
CA MET A 151 -7.15 -14.69 -11.55
C MET A 151 -5.86 -15.35 -11.08
N ASN A 152 -5.85 -15.66 -9.77
CA ASN A 152 -4.74 -16.35 -9.10
C ASN A 152 -3.39 -15.63 -9.20
N THR A 153 -3.40 -14.35 -9.58
CA THR A 153 -2.19 -13.54 -9.64
C THR A 153 -1.86 -13.06 -8.24
N VAL A 154 -0.60 -13.27 -7.84
CA VAL A 154 -0.01 -12.75 -6.61
C VAL A 154 1.18 -11.88 -7.00
N PHE A 155 1.23 -10.69 -6.46
CA PHE A 155 2.33 -9.75 -6.61
C PHE A 155 2.96 -9.51 -5.24
N VAL A 156 4.27 -9.65 -5.14
CA VAL A 156 5.06 -9.31 -3.95
C VAL A 156 6.02 -8.21 -4.37
N ASP A 157 5.84 -7.04 -3.77
CA ASP A 157 6.62 -5.86 -4.08
C ASP A 157 8.06 -5.94 -3.53
N GLU A 158 8.87 -4.91 -3.76
CA GLU A 158 10.17 -4.81 -3.14
C GLU A 158 10.04 -4.33 -1.68
N PRO A 159 10.89 -4.83 -0.78
CA PRO A 159 10.89 -4.37 0.61
C PRO A 159 11.28 -2.90 0.72
N GLU A 160 10.52 -2.17 1.53
CA GLU A 160 10.77 -0.77 1.86
C GLU A 160 11.01 -0.57 3.35
N PHE A 161 11.94 0.32 3.70
CA PHE A 161 12.20 0.66 5.10
C PHE A 161 11.28 1.80 5.54
N ASN A 162 10.47 1.53 6.57
CA ASN A 162 9.62 2.53 7.17
C ASN A 162 10.37 3.26 8.29
N GLU A 163 10.66 4.54 8.06
CA GLU A 163 11.47 5.38 8.96
C GLU A 163 10.79 5.66 10.30
N ASP A 164 9.46 5.71 10.34
CA ASP A 164 8.73 6.03 11.58
C ASP A 164 8.74 4.85 12.56
N THR A 165 8.55 3.64 12.04
CA THR A 165 8.50 2.42 12.86
C THR A 165 9.83 1.68 12.93
N LYS A 166 10.84 2.10 12.14
CA LYS A 166 12.15 1.43 12.01
C LYS A 166 12.02 -0.05 11.63
N THR A 167 11.07 -0.36 10.76
CA THR A 167 10.81 -1.72 10.28
C THR A 167 10.87 -1.80 8.76
N TRP A 168 11.34 -2.92 8.25
CA TRP A 168 11.17 -3.29 6.85
C TRP A 168 9.75 -3.75 6.61
N ARG A 169 9.17 -3.35 5.50
CA ARG A 169 7.82 -3.70 5.08
C ARG A 169 7.83 -4.21 3.65
N VAL A 170 6.84 -5.05 3.32
CA VAL A 170 6.62 -5.53 1.95
C VAL A 170 5.13 -5.62 1.68
N GLN A 171 4.69 -5.12 0.54
CA GLN A 171 3.31 -5.25 0.10
C GLN A 171 3.12 -6.56 -0.67
N VAL A 172 2.07 -7.28 -0.31
CA VAL A 172 1.65 -8.52 -0.96
C VAL A 172 0.23 -8.31 -1.45
N SER A 173 0.04 -8.44 -2.74
CA SER A 173 -1.25 -8.20 -3.38
C SER A 173 -1.74 -9.43 -4.11
N MET A 174 -3.07 -9.62 -4.14
CA MET A 174 -3.68 -10.77 -4.79
C MET A 174 -5.04 -10.41 -5.39
N THR A 175 -5.32 -10.95 -6.58
CA THR A 175 -6.63 -10.83 -7.22
C THR A 175 -7.69 -11.58 -6.43
N ILE A 176 -8.85 -10.95 -6.25
CA ILE A 176 -10.04 -11.56 -5.66
C ILE A 176 -11.03 -11.92 -6.77
N ALA A 177 -11.50 -13.17 -6.78
CA ALA A 177 -12.47 -13.66 -7.73
C ALA A 177 -13.79 -14.04 -7.04
N ASN A 178 -14.89 -13.98 -7.79
CA ASN A 178 -16.19 -14.51 -7.37
C ASN A 178 -16.28 -16.02 -7.56
N ASP A 179 -17.41 -16.62 -7.17
CA ASP A 179 -17.68 -18.07 -7.31
C ASP A 179 -17.67 -18.54 -8.78
N LYS A 180 -17.84 -17.63 -9.74
CA LYS A 180 -17.75 -17.90 -11.17
C LYS A 180 -16.34 -17.76 -11.72
N GLN A 181 -15.36 -17.61 -10.84
CA GLN A 181 -13.95 -17.43 -11.20
C GLN A 181 -13.70 -16.14 -12.02
N GLN A 182 -14.47 -15.08 -11.78
CA GLN A 182 -14.29 -13.79 -12.42
C GLN A 182 -13.63 -12.83 -11.44
N PRO A 183 -12.59 -12.06 -11.83
CA PRO A 183 -12.00 -11.04 -11.00
C PRO A 183 -13.04 -10.00 -10.58
N ILE A 184 -13.09 -9.66 -9.31
CA ILE A 184 -14.01 -8.65 -8.76
C ILE A 184 -13.29 -7.51 -8.07
N GLY A 185 -12.02 -7.69 -7.71
CA GLY A 185 -11.18 -6.72 -7.02
C GLY A 185 -9.83 -7.31 -6.66
N SER A 186 -9.09 -6.64 -5.79
CA SER A 186 -7.83 -7.17 -5.23
C SER A 186 -7.66 -6.78 -3.77
N ILE A 187 -6.83 -7.55 -3.05
CA ILE A 187 -6.37 -7.25 -1.70
C ILE A 187 -4.91 -6.86 -1.74
N THR A 188 -4.51 -5.95 -0.85
CA THR A 188 -3.11 -5.70 -0.49
C THR A 188 -2.95 -5.83 1.02
N VAL A 189 -1.90 -6.53 1.42
CA VAL A 189 -1.45 -6.64 2.82
C VAL A 189 -0.03 -6.15 2.90
N GLU A 190 0.21 -5.15 3.74
CA GLU A 190 1.56 -4.71 4.06
C GLU A 190 2.08 -5.52 5.26
N TYR A 191 3.04 -6.40 5.01
CA TYR A 191 3.70 -7.18 6.04
C TYR A 191 4.82 -6.37 6.69
N ASN A 192 4.89 -6.43 8.01
CA ASN A 192 6.09 -6.09 8.76
C ASN A 192 7.13 -7.21 8.57
N LEU A 193 8.00 -7.03 7.59
CA LEU A 193 8.98 -8.04 7.19
C LEU A 193 10.03 -8.29 8.27
N THR A 194 10.34 -7.26 9.08
CA THR A 194 11.21 -7.38 10.26
C THR A 194 10.61 -8.36 11.28
N GLU A 195 9.32 -8.22 11.57
CA GLU A 195 8.61 -9.11 12.51
C GLU A 195 8.43 -10.51 11.92
N LEU A 196 8.14 -10.62 10.62
CA LEU A 196 8.05 -11.93 9.94
C LEU A 196 9.38 -12.69 10.01
N SER A 197 10.49 -12.00 9.74
CA SER A 197 11.84 -12.55 9.86
C SER A 197 12.13 -13.06 11.27
N ARG A 198 11.78 -12.23 12.29
CA ARG A 198 11.94 -12.60 13.69
C ARG A 198 11.15 -13.86 14.07
N ARG A 199 9.90 -13.97 13.63
CA ARG A 199 9.04 -15.15 13.90
C ARG A 199 9.60 -16.40 13.28
N LYS A 200 10.03 -16.34 12.01
CA LYS A 200 10.61 -17.50 11.30
C LYS A 200 11.95 -17.95 11.88
N ALA A 201 12.73 -17.05 12.44
CA ALA A 201 13.97 -17.40 13.14
C ALA A 201 13.72 -18.06 14.51
N SER A 202 12.51 -17.99 15.05
CA SER A 202 12.13 -18.51 16.38
C SER A 202 11.29 -19.79 16.29
N ALA A 203 10.92 -20.26 15.10
CA ALA A 203 10.11 -21.43 14.82
C ALA A 203 10.98 -22.67 14.54
#